data_77137e84fbc7d59beb7ebec0ad60deb6
#
_entry.id   77137e84fbc7d59beb7ebec0ad60deb6
#
_cell.length_a   1.000
_cell.length_b   1.000
_cell.length_c   1.000
_cell.angle_alpha   90.00
_cell.angle_beta   90.00
_cell.angle_gamma   90.00
#
_symmetry.space_group_name_H-M   'P 1'
#
loop_
_entity.id
_entity.type
_entity.pdbx_description
1 polymer ?
#
loop_
_entity_poly.entity_id
_entity_poly.type
_entity_poly.pdbx_seq_one_letter_code
_entity_poly.pdbx_strand_id
1 'polypeptide(L)'
;LFYINPFDYVNKNDVRKRVLKIKKKNQELNNRQLCEMVIKNKSRWCAASGAVTALPGAFPGLGTVVAVLGGTALDITALSYFMSEMILEMSAIYGRDLNIPAASREALWVFVSAVSSDLAGKGLARAAAARMGRQAVLKLLQELLLSLGIRVSQRSLLKIIPVLGTVISSAVNYYICKKIGAIAADYYEKSSFSEWQGTTIDI
;
A
#
# COMPACT_ATOMS: atom_id res chain seq x y z
N LEU A 1 0.96 5.54 -21.64
CA LEU A 1 1.15 4.83 -20.35
C LEU A 1 -0.22 4.71 -19.66
N PHE A 2 -0.73 3.50 -19.51
CA PHE A 2 -1.97 3.26 -18.77
C PHE A 2 -1.67 3.45 -17.29
N TYR A 3 -2.39 4.37 -16.64
CA TYR A 3 -2.32 4.54 -15.19
C TYR A 3 -3.07 3.39 -14.52
N ILE A 4 -2.35 2.47 -13.92
CA ILE A 4 -2.91 1.32 -13.23
C ILE A 4 -3.35 1.76 -11.83
N ASN A 5 -4.64 1.64 -11.55
CA ASN A 5 -5.17 1.84 -10.21
C ASN A 5 -5.07 0.50 -9.45
N PRO A 6 -4.22 0.38 -8.42
CA PRO A 6 -4.03 -0.88 -7.71
C PRO A 6 -5.29 -1.36 -6.98
N PHE A 7 -6.24 -0.48 -6.68
CA PHE A 7 -7.53 -0.84 -6.07
C PHE A 7 -8.48 -1.58 -7.00
N ASP A 8 -8.33 -1.44 -8.32
CA ASP A 8 -9.17 -2.13 -9.30
C ASP A 8 -8.88 -3.65 -9.35
N TYR A 9 -7.70 -4.07 -8.90
CA TYR A 9 -7.29 -5.47 -8.83
C TYR A 9 -7.67 -6.15 -7.51
N VAL A 10 -8.10 -5.39 -6.51
CA VAL A 10 -8.49 -5.95 -5.22
C VAL A 10 -9.95 -6.37 -5.23
N ASN A 11 -10.21 -7.65 -4.94
CA ASN A 11 -11.58 -8.15 -4.83
C ASN A 11 -12.23 -7.65 -3.54
N LYS A 12 -13.14 -6.69 -3.67
CA LYS A 12 -13.83 -6.06 -2.54
C LYS A 12 -14.69 -7.04 -1.74
N ASN A 13 -15.27 -8.05 -2.40
CA ASN A 13 -16.06 -9.08 -1.72
C ASN A 13 -15.19 -9.95 -0.81
N ASP A 14 -13.98 -10.29 -1.26
CA ASP A 14 -13.05 -11.06 -0.44
C ASP A 14 -12.51 -10.23 0.73
N VAL A 15 -12.26 -8.94 0.52
CA VAL A 15 -11.94 -8.00 1.60
C VAL A 15 -13.04 -8.00 2.66
N ARG A 16 -14.30 -7.84 2.24
CA ARG A 16 -15.46 -7.85 3.17
C ARG A 16 -15.56 -9.15 3.95
N LYS A 17 -15.43 -10.30 3.27
CA LYS A 17 -15.47 -11.63 3.91
C LYS A 17 -14.35 -11.77 4.96
N ARG A 18 -13.13 -11.33 4.63
CA ARG A 18 -11.99 -11.36 5.58
C ARG A 18 -12.25 -10.48 6.80
N VAL A 19 -12.72 -9.25 6.58
CA VAL A 19 -13.01 -8.32 7.68
C VAL A 19 -14.11 -8.86 8.58
N LEU A 20 -15.20 -9.41 8.03
CA LEU A 20 -16.25 -10.06 8.81
C LEU A 20 -15.71 -11.24 9.65
N LYS A 21 -14.85 -12.06 9.05
CA LYS A 21 -14.20 -13.18 9.77
C LYS A 21 -13.30 -12.69 10.90
N ILE A 22 -12.52 -11.63 10.65
CA ILE A 22 -11.62 -11.03 11.66
C ILE A 22 -12.46 -10.46 12.81
N LYS A 23 -13.50 -9.68 12.54
CA LYS A 23 -14.40 -9.12 13.56
C LYS A 23 -15.10 -10.21 14.37
N LYS A 24 -15.61 -11.25 13.70
CA LYS A 24 -16.29 -12.37 14.38
C LYS A 24 -15.35 -13.14 15.30
N LYS A 25 -14.07 -13.28 14.93
CA LYS A 25 -13.09 -14.03 15.73
C LYS A 25 -12.54 -13.22 16.91
N ASN A 26 -12.57 -11.89 16.83
CA ASN A 26 -11.93 -10.98 17.79
C ASN A 26 -12.93 -9.90 18.23
N GLN A 27 -14.05 -10.34 18.83
CA GLN A 27 -15.17 -9.45 19.22
C GLN A 27 -14.80 -8.48 20.36
N GLU A 28 -13.78 -8.82 21.14
CA GLU A 28 -13.24 -8.02 22.23
C GLU A 28 -12.34 -6.87 21.77
N LEU A 29 -11.89 -6.90 20.51
CA LEU A 29 -10.97 -5.90 19.99
C LEU A 29 -11.71 -4.71 19.38
N ASN A 30 -11.20 -3.50 19.65
CA ASN A 30 -11.67 -2.29 18.98
C ASN A 30 -11.15 -2.18 17.53
N ASN A 31 -11.71 -1.23 16.76
CA ASN A 31 -11.34 -1.04 15.36
C ASN A 31 -9.83 -0.76 15.17
N ARG A 32 -9.21 -0.01 16.08
CA ARG A 32 -7.76 0.27 16.02
C ARG A 32 -6.93 -0.99 16.17
N GLN A 33 -7.26 -1.83 17.13
CA GLN A 33 -6.57 -3.11 17.37
C GLN A 33 -6.76 -4.08 16.20
N LEU A 34 -7.95 -4.10 15.59
CA LEU A 34 -8.20 -4.88 14.38
C LEU A 34 -7.34 -4.38 13.20
N CYS A 35 -7.19 -3.07 13.04
CA CYS A 35 -6.29 -2.49 12.04
C CYS A 35 -4.83 -2.88 12.29
N GLU A 36 -4.36 -2.90 13.53
CA GLU A 36 -3.00 -3.34 13.87
C GLU A 36 -2.75 -4.80 13.48
N MET A 37 -3.75 -5.69 13.65
CA MET A 37 -3.67 -7.07 13.17
C MET A 37 -3.56 -7.13 11.65
N VAL A 38 -4.36 -6.33 10.93
CA VAL A 38 -4.31 -6.24 9.46
C VAL A 38 -2.94 -5.73 9.01
N ILE A 39 -2.42 -4.67 9.62
CA ILE A 39 -1.09 -4.11 9.34
C ILE A 39 -0.01 -5.19 9.50
N LYS A 40 -0.01 -5.88 10.64
CA LYS A 40 0.96 -6.94 10.93
C LYS A 40 0.93 -8.05 9.89
N ASN A 41 -0.27 -8.47 9.49
CA ASN A 41 -0.45 -9.53 8.49
C ASN A 41 0.03 -9.08 7.10
N LYS A 42 -0.44 -7.92 6.63
CA LYS A 42 -0.08 -7.40 5.30
C LYS A 42 1.41 -7.04 5.19
N SER A 43 2.01 -6.50 6.24
CA SER A 43 3.46 -6.24 6.26
C SER A 43 4.28 -7.52 6.11
N ARG A 44 3.81 -8.66 6.61
CA ARG A 44 4.45 -9.96 6.38
C ARG A 44 4.34 -10.40 4.90
N TRP A 45 3.20 -10.18 4.25
CA TRP A 45 3.04 -10.46 2.83
C TRP A 45 3.92 -9.55 1.97
N CYS A 46 4.02 -8.27 2.31
CA CYS A 46 4.94 -7.34 1.67
C CYS A 46 6.42 -7.78 1.84
N ALA A 47 6.78 -8.27 3.01
CA ALA A 47 8.11 -8.82 3.25
C ALA A 47 8.37 -10.09 2.40
N ALA A 48 7.40 -10.99 2.33
CA ALA A 48 7.50 -12.21 1.53
C ALA A 48 7.64 -11.90 0.03
N SER A 49 6.89 -10.91 -0.50
CA SER A 49 7.06 -10.49 -1.89
C SER A 49 8.46 -9.98 -2.17
N GLY A 50 9.03 -9.16 -1.29
CA GLY A 50 10.40 -8.69 -1.42
C GLY A 50 11.46 -9.80 -1.37
N ALA A 51 11.22 -10.88 -0.61
CA ALA A 51 12.09 -12.05 -0.62
C ALA A 51 12.05 -12.76 -1.98
N VAL A 52 10.84 -13.00 -2.50
CA VAL A 52 10.63 -13.73 -3.77
C VAL A 52 11.20 -12.94 -4.96
N THR A 53 10.97 -11.63 -5.02
CA THR A 53 11.46 -10.78 -6.12
C THR A 53 12.97 -10.58 -6.11
N ALA A 54 13.62 -10.78 -4.96
CA ALA A 54 15.08 -10.70 -4.83
C ALA A 54 15.80 -12.02 -5.19
N LEU A 55 15.09 -13.16 -5.24
CA LEU A 55 15.68 -14.48 -5.54
C LEU A 55 16.38 -14.57 -6.91
N PRO A 56 15.86 -14.02 -8.03
CA PRO A 56 16.55 -14.09 -9.32
C PRO A 56 17.94 -13.45 -9.31
N GLY A 57 18.18 -12.42 -8.51
CA GLY A 57 19.48 -11.80 -8.32
C GLY A 57 20.48 -12.66 -7.50
N ALA A 58 19.99 -13.72 -6.87
CA ALA A 58 20.81 -14.64 -6.09
C ALA A 58 21.54 -15.69 -6.96
N PHE A 59 21.15 -15.87 -8.23
CA PHE A 59 21.76 -16.83 -9.14
C PHE A 59 22.75 -16.14 -10.10
N PRO A 60 24.06 -16.32 -9.94
CA PRO A 60 25.05 -15.78 -10.87
C PRO A 60 24.88 -16.45 -12.25
N GLY A 61 24.64 -15.64 -13.29
CA GLY A 61 24.56 -16.12 -14.67
C GLY A 61 23.23 -15.92 -15.39
N LEU A 62 22.14 -15.60 -14.71
CA LEU A 62 20.87 -15.24 -15.32
C LEU A 62 20.74 -13.71 -15.32
N GLY A 63 21.26 -13.09 -16.39
CA GLY A 63 21.05 -11.71 -16.83
C GLY A 63 20.66 -10.68 -15.75
N THR A 64 21.65 -10.17 -15.03
CA THR A 64 21.49 -9.21 -13.92
C THR A 64 20.62 -7.99 -14.27
N VAL A 65 20.61 -7.54 -15.52
CA VAL A 65 19.83 -6.38 -15.96
C VAL A 65 18.33 -6.70 -16.07
N VAL A 66 17.97 -7.88 -16.61
CA VAL A 66 16.56 -8.29 -16.75
C VAL A 66 15.98 -8.63 -15.38
N ALA A 67 16.77 -9.24 -14.49
CA ALA A 67 16.35 -9.57 -13.13
C ALA A 67 16.14 -8.31 -12.27
N VAL A 68 16.99 -7.29 -12.42
CA VAL A 68 16.86 -6.04 -11.66
C VAL A 68 15.67 -5.23 -12.11
N LEU A 69 15.46 -5.06 -13.42
CA LEU A 69 14.34 -4.25 -13.95
C LEU A 69 13.00 -4.98 -13.78
N GLY A 70 12.95 -6.27 -14.08
CA GLY A 70 11.73 -7.09 -13.90
C GLY A 70 11.36 -7.29 -12.44
N GLY A 71 12.34 -7.57 -11.58
CA GLY A 71 12.14 -7.75 -10.15
C GLY A 71 11.61 -6.49 -9.45
N THR A 72 12.13 -5.32 -9.79
CA THR A 72 11.67 -4.04 -9.20
C THR A 72 10.23 -3.72 -9.59
N ALA A 73 9.84 -3.94 -10.85
CA ALA A 73 8.47 -3.70 -11.31
C ALA A 73 7.47 -4.65 -10.62
N LEU A 74 7.82 -5.94 -10.49
CA LEU A 74 7.01 -6.93 -9.80
C LEU A 74 6.89 -6.62 -8.30
N ASP A 75 7.95 -6.17 -7.67
CA ASP A 75 7.95 -5.81 -6.24
C ASP A 75 7.04 -4.62 -5.97
N ILE A 76 7.14 -3.55 -6.78
CA ILE A 76 6.26 -2.38 -6.68
C ILE A 76 4.80 -2.76 -6.89
N THR A 77 4.51 -3.64 -7.86
CA THR A 77 3.15 -4.10 -8.13
C THR A 77 2.59 -4.91 -6.96
N ALA A 78 3.35 -5.85 -6.43
CA ALA A 78 2.95 -6.66 -5.27
C ALA A 78 2.76 -5.79 -4.01
N LEU A 79 3.69 -4.87 -3.74
CA LEU A 79 3.57 -3.90 -2.64
C LEU A 79 2.30 -3.06 -2.77
N SER A 80 2.06 -2.50 -3.96
CA SER A 80 0.88 -1.66 -4.23
C SER A 80 -0.41 -2.45 -4.01
N TYR A 81 -0.46 -3.70 -4.45
CA TYR A 81 -1.60 -4.59 -4.25
C TYR A 81 -1.86 -4.85 -2.77
N PHE A 82 -0.85 -5.31 -2.01
CA PHE A 82 -1.04 -5.62 -0.58
C PHE A 82 -1.36 -4.39 0.26
N MET A 83 -0.77 -3.23 -0.07
CA MET A 83 -1.08 -1.98 0.61
C MET A 83 -2.50 -1.48 0.29
N SER A 84 -2.95 -1.59 -0.96
CA SER A 84 -4.33 -1.25 -1.34
C SER A 84 -5.35 -2.17 -0.66
N GLU A 85 -5.07 -3.47 -0.61
CA GLU A 85 -5.89 -4.45 0.09
C GLU A 85 -5.95 -4.14 1.59
N MET A 86 -4.82 -3.79 2.22
CA MET A 86 -4.74 -3.35 3.61
C MET A 86 -5.62 -2.13 3.90
N ILE A 87 -5.56 -1.11 3.05
CA ILE A 87 -6.33 0.12 3.22
C ILE A 87 -7.83 -0.16 3.06
N LEU A 88 -8.24 -1.00 2.10
CA LEU A 88 -9.63 -1.41 1.96
C LEU A 88 -10.13 -2.23 3.14
N GLU A 89 -9.31 -3.10 3.72
CA GLU A 89 -9.66 -3.82 4.94
C GLU A 89 -9.87 -2.86 6.12
N MET A 90 -9.02 -1.85 6.29
CA MET A 90 -9.21 -0.78 7.30
C MET A 90 -10.47 0.03 7.05
N SER A 91 -10.72 0.43 5.81
CA SER A 91 -11.94 1.13 5.39
C SER A 91 -13.19 0.34 5.82
N ALA A 92 -13.23 -0.98 5.54
CA ALA A 92 -14.32 -1.86 5.94
C ALA A 92 -14.40 -2.09 7.46
N ILE A 93 -13.28 -2.13 8.18
CA ILE A 93 -13.26 -2.21 9.65
C ILE A 93 -13.97 -0.99 10.25
N TYR A 94 -13.74 0.19 9.71
CA TYR A 94 -14.41 1.43 10.12
C TYR A 94 -15.80 1.63 9.50
N GLY A 95 -16.38 0.59 8.89
CA GLY A 95 -17.77 0.57 8.45
C GLY A 95 -18.05 1.23 7.10
N ARG A 96 -17.03 1.53 6.29
CA ARG A 96 -17.23 2.05 4.93
C ARG A 96 -17.81 0.94 4.04
N ASP A 97 -18.83 1.29 3.25
CA ASP A 97 -19.32 0.37 2.22
C ASP A 97 -18.42 0.44 0.98
N LEU A 98 -17.64 -0.61 0.76
CA LEU A 98 -16.70 -0.67 -0.36
C LEU A 98 -17.37 -0.71 -1.74
N ASN A 99 -18.70 -0.88 -1.81
CA ASN A 99 -19.43 -0.87 -3.08
C ASN A 99 -19.69 0.56 -3.59
N ILE A 100 -19.70 1.55 -2.69
CA ILE A 100 -19.93 2.94 -3.10
C ILE A 100 -18.62 3.59 -3.59
N PRO A 101 -18.69 4.40 -4.67
CA PRO A 101 -17.51 5.06 -5.24
C PRO A 101 -16.76 5.94 -4.23
N ALA A 102 -17.46 6.59 -3.30
CA ALA A 102 -16.86 7.44 -2.27
C ALA A 102 -15.85 6.68 -1.39
N ALA A 103 -16.13 5.43 -0.99
CA ALA A 103 -15.21 4.64 -0.19
C ALA A 103 -13.93 4.28 -0.95
N SER A 104 -14.05 4.00 -2.25
CA SER A 104 -12.87 3.72 -3.10
C SER A 104 -12.03 4.99 -3.31
N ARG A 105 -12.67 6.15 -3.44
CA ARG A 105 -11.98 7.45 -3.54
C ARG A 105 -11.26 7.80 -2.24
N GLU A 106 -11.95 7.64 -1.09
CA GLU A 106 -11.33 7.81 0.23
C GLU A 106 -10.09 6.91 0.38
N ALA A 107 -10.21 5.61 0.03
CA ALA A 107 -9.10 4.66 0.13
C ALA A 107 -7.91 5.04 -0.75
N LEU A 108 -8.15 5.46 -2.01
CA LEU A 108 -7.11 5.94 -2.90
C LEU A 108 -6.41 7.19 -2.33
N TRP A 109 -7.20 8.11 -1.79
CA TRP A 109 -6.69 9.32 -1.16
C TRP A 109 -5.83 9.00 0.08
N VAL A 110 -6.30 8.10 0.94
CA VAL A 110 -5.56 7.66 2.12
C VAL A 110 -4.22 7.04 1.71
N PHE A 111 -4.22 6.22 0.65
CA PHE A 111 -3.00 5.62 0.13
C PHE A 111 -2.00 6.68 -0.35
N VAL A 112 -2.42 7.59 -1.21
CA VAL A 112 -1.56 8.69 -1.71
C VAL A 112 -1.01 9.51 -0.56
N SER A 113 -1.85 9.87 0.41
CA SER A 113 -1.43 10.65 1.58
C SER A 113 -0.41 9.92 2.45
N ALA A 114 -0.61 8.61 2.67
CA ALA A 114 0.29 7.80 3.47
C ALA A 114 1.66 7.64 2.80
N VAL A 115 1.68 7.36 1.48
CA VAL A 115 2.92 7.25 0.71
C VAL A 115 3.65 8.60 0.61
N SER A 116 2.92 9.69 0.37
CA SER A 116 3.48 11.04 0.33
C SER A 116 4.10 11.45 1.66
N SER A 117 3.48 11.10 2.77
CA SER A 117 4.00 11.39 4.12
C SER A 117 5.31 10.68 4.40
N ASP A 118 5.53 9.52 3.80
CA ASP A 118 6.80 8.78 3.90
C ASP A 118 7.91 9.42 3.06
N LEU A 119 7.56 10.00 1.92
CA LEU A 119 8.52 10.53 0.95
C LEU A 119 8.86 12.01 1.16
N ALA A 120 7.89 12.85 1.50
CA ALA A 120 8.01 14.32 1.45
C ALA A 120 7.91 15.02 2.80
N GLY A 121 7.69 14.28 3.89
CA GLY A 121 7.40 14.92 5.18
C GLY A 121 5.97 15.51 5.25
N LYS A 122 5.56 15.79 6.45
CA LYS A 122 4.19 16.18 6.81
C LYS A 122 3.74 17.46 6.08
N GLY A 123 2.72 17.41 5.26
CA GLY A 123 1.89 18.57 5.02
C GLY A 123 1.42 18.91 3.61
N LEU A 124 1.99 18.38 2.54
CA LEU A 124 1.64 18.83 1.17
C LEU A 124 0.40 18.15 0.58
N ALA A 125 -0.04 17.04 1.16
CA ALA A 125 -0.90 16.13 0.45
C ALA A 125 -2.40 16.47 0.49
N ARG A 126 -2.94 16.89 1.63
CA ARG A 126 -4.40 16.91 1.84
C ARG A 126 -5.14 17.96 1.00
N ALA A 127 -4.64 19.19 0.96
CA ALA A 127 -5.30 20.29 0.27
C ALA A 127 -5.12 20.26 -1.25
N ALA A 128 -3.96 19.76 -1.71
CA ALA A 128 -3.65 19.70 -3.15
C ALA A 128 -4.42 18.59 -3.84
N ALA A 129 -4.46 17.40 -3.27
CA ALA A 129 -5.10 16.26 -3.93
C ALA A 129 -6.63 16.27 -3.83
N ALA A 130 -7.20 16.96 -2.83
CA ALA A 130 -8.65 17.19 -2.77
C ALA A 130 -9.19 17.95 -4.00
N ARG A 131 -8.30 18.65 -4.73
CA ARG A 131 -8.62 19.40 -5.96
C ARG A 131 -8.14 18.71 -7.23
N MET A 132 -7.48 17.54 -7.13
CA MET A 132 -6.93 16.82 -8.27
C MET A 132 -7.96 15.85 -8.85
N GLY A 133 -8.10 15.81 -10.17
CA GLY A 133 -8.89 14.80 -10.86
C GLY A 133 -8.26 13.40 -10.73
N ARG A 134 -9.06 12.35 -10.94
CA ARG A 134 -8.66 10.93 -10.80
C ARG A 134 -7.33 10.61 -11.49
N GLN A 135 -7.15 11.05 -12.73
CA GLN A 135 -5.93 10.78 -13.50
C GLN A 135 -4.69 11.40 -12.87
N ALA A 136 -4.80 12.62 -12.35
CA ALA A 136 -3.71 13.31 -11.68
C ALA A 136 -3.32 12.60 -10.37
N VAL A 137 -4.30 12.11 -9.59
CA VAL A 137 -4.08 11.35 -8.36
C VAL A 137 -3.39 10.02 -8.67
N LEU A 138 -3.83 9.30 -9.72
CA LEU A 138 -3.22 8.04 -10.13
C LEU A 138 -1.79 8.23 -10.65
N LYS A 139 -1.55 9.32 -11.41
CA LYS A 139 -0.20 9.69 -11.86
C LYS A 139 0.72 9.96 -10.66
N LEU A 140 0.25 10.76 -9.71
CA LEU A 140 0.99 11.05 -8.49
C LEU A 140 1.30 9.76 -7.70
N LEU A 141 0.32 8.89 -7.53
CA LEU A 141 0.52 7.59 -6.87
C LEU A 141 1.59 6.76 -7.58
N GLN A 142 1.54 6.69 -8.90
CA GLN A 142 2.54 5.95 -9.68
C GLN A 142 3.94 6.52 -9.53
N GLU A 143 4.10 7.85 -9.58
CA GLU A 143 5.38 8.53 -9.37
C GLU A 143 5.92 8.29 -7.95
N LEU A 144 5.05 8.33 -6.95
CA LEU A 144 5.40 8.04 -5.56
C LEU A 144 5.84 6.60 -5.36
N LEU A 145 5.12 5.63 -5.93
CA LEU A 145 5.48 4.21 -5.86
C LEU A 145 6.80 3.92 -6.58
N LEU A 146 7.04 4.53 -7.75
CA LEU A 146 8.32 4.44 -8.45
C LEU A 146 9.45 5.03 -7.61
N SER A 147 9.23 6.17 -6.95
CA SER A 147 10.20 6.80 -6.06
C SER A 147 10.54 5.92 -4.86
N LEU A 148 9.54 5.23 -4.28
CA LEU A 148 9.76 4.22 -3.25
C LEU A 148 10.60 3.05 -3.77
N GLY A 149 10.28 2.53 -4.94
CA GLY A 149 11.01 1.44 -5.59
C GLY A 149 12.47 1.81 -5.87
N ILE A 150 12.74 3.02 -6.37
CA ILE A 150 14.09 3.51 -6.61
C ILE A 150 14.88 3.63 -5.30
N ARG A 151 14.31 4.19 -4.24
CA ARG A 151 14.96 4.29 -2.93
C ARG A 151 15.29 2.92 -2.33
N VAL A 152 14.37 1.95 -2.47
CA VAL A 152 14.59 0.56 -2.07
C VAL A 152 15.72 -0.06 -2.89
N SER A 153 15.72 0.15 -4.21
CA SER A 153 16.73 -0.36 -5.13
C SER A 153 18.11 0.24 -4.88
N GLN A 154 18.23 1.55 -4.64
CA GLN A 154 19.51 2.20 -4.34
C GLN A 154 20.15 1.70 -3.03
N ARG A 155 19.34 1.45 -2.00
CA ARG A 155 19.82 0.80 -0.76
C ARG A 155 20.23 -0.66 -0.99
N SER A 156 19.75 -1.25 -2.06
CA SER A 156 20.04 -2.64 -2.47
C SER A 156 21.32 -2.78 -3.27
N LEU A 157 21.97 -1.70 -3.72
CA LEU A 157 23.30 -1.76 -4.36
C LEU A 157 24.41 -2.23 -3.40
N LEU A 158 24.14 -2.29 -2.09
CA LEU A 158 24.98 -2.98 -1.11
C LEU A 158 24.82 -4.51 -1.17
N LYS A 159 24.06 -5.03 -2.14
CA LYS A 159 23.70 -6.46 -2.30
C LYS A 159 24.76 -7.27 -3.06
N ILE A 160 26.01 -7.12 -2.74
CA ILE A 160 27.08 -8.00 -3.28
C ILE A 160 26.94 -9.44 -2.75
N ILE A 161 26.15 -9.65 -1.70
CA ILE A 161 25.90 -10.97 -1.13
C ILE A 161 24.42 -11.33 -1.32
N PRO A 162 24.08 -12.35 -2.15
CA PRO A 162 22.69 -12.66 -2.53
C PRO A 162 21.73 -12.88 -1.35
N VAL A 163 22.16 -13.57 -0.31
CA VAL A 163 21.35 -13.86 0.89
C VAL A 163 21.05 -12.59 1.69
N LEU A 164 22.00 -11.67 1.84
CA LEU A 164 21.77 -10.39 2.52
C LEU A 164 20.80 -9.51 1.74
N GLY A 165 20.82 -9.59 0.40
CA GLY A 165 19.90 -8.85 -0.45
C GLY A 165 18.43 -9.20 -0.23
N THR A 166 18.11 -10.48 -0.07
CA THR A 166 16.73 -10.94 0.19
C THR A 166 16.24 -10.50 1.56
N VAL A 167 17.08 -10.61 2.59
CA VAL A 167 16.75 -10.16 3.96
C VAL A 167 16.52 -8.66 4.02
N ILE A 168 17.38 -7.87 3.36
CA ILE A 168 17.25 -6.41 3.34
C ILE A 168 15.97 -5.99 2.58
N SER A 169 15.69 -6.60 1.42
CA SER A 169 14.48 -6.30 0.64
C SER A 169 13.22 -6.61 1.44
N SER A 170 13.16 -7.77 2.07
CA SER A 170 12.04 -8.16 2.93
C SER A 170 11.84 -7.21 4.10
N ALA A 171 12.91 -6.82 4.79
CA ALA A 171 12.86 -5.90 5.93
C ALA A 171 12.38 -4.50 5.50
N VAL A 172 12.83 -4.00 4.35
CA VAL A 172 12.40 -2.70 3.82
C VAL A 172 10.94 -2.73 3.45
N ASN A 173 10.47 -3.76 2.72
CA ASN A 173 9.08 -3.91 2.34
C ASN A 173 8.16 -4.04 3.55
N TYR A 174 8.59 -4.81 4.57
CA TYR A 174 7.88 -4.89 5.84
C TYR A 174 7.71 -3.53 6.49
N TYR A 175 8.81 -2.78 6.61
CA TYR A 175 8.81 -1.48 7.27
C TYR A 175 7.95 -0.46 6.55
N ILE A 176 8.05 -0.37 5.21
CA ILE A 176 7.25 0.55 4.39
C ILE A 176 5.77 0.25 4.54
N CYS A 177 5.37 -1.02 4.37
CA CYS A 177 3.98 -1.44 4.50
C CYS A 177 3.43 -1.14 5.92
N LYS A 178 4.21 -1.44 6.96
CA LYS A 178 3.83 -1.15 8.35
C LYS A 178 3.64 0.34 8.59
N LYS A 179 4.53 1.18 8.08
CA LYS A 179 4.46 2.63 8.24
C LYS A 179 3.26 3.24 7.52
N ILE A 180 3.03 2.84 6.26
CA ILE A 180 1.86 3.27 5.48
C ILE A 180 0.58 2.82 6.16
N GLY A 181 0.54 1.58 6.66
CA GLY A 181 -0.59 1.06 7.42
C GLY A 181 -0.88 1.85 8.69
N ALA A 182 0.13 2.23 9.45
CA ALA A 182 -0.05 3.04 10.65
C ALA A 182 -0.65 4.42 10.32
N ILE A 183 -0.17 5.09 9.27
CA ILE A 183 -0.71 6.38 8.82
C ILE A 183 -2.17 6.23 8.36
N ALA A 184 -2.48 5.17 7.61
CA ALA A 184 -3.85 4.90 7.18
C ALA A 184 -4.79 4.60 8.36
N ALA A 185 -4.34 3.82 9.33
CA ALA A 185 -5.13 3.54 10.53
C ALA A 185 -5.40 4.81 11.35
N ASP A 186 -4.41 5.69 11.51
CA ASP A 186 -4.57 6.99 12.17
C ASP A 186 -5.57 7.89 11.44
N TYR A 187 -5.59 7.83 10.12
CA TYR A 187 -6.57 8.56 9.32
C TYR A 187 -7.99 8.06 9.60
N TYR A 188 -8.24 6.74 9.45
CA TYR A 188 -9.58 6.17 9.64
C TYR A 188 -10.09 6.31 11.07
N GLU A 189 -9.22 6.31 12.06
CA GLU A 189 -9.58 6.53 13.46
C GLU A 189 -10.10 7.95 13.72
N LYS A 190 -9.52 8.95 13.02
CA LYS A 190 -9.81 10.37 13.23
C LYS A 190 -10.86 10.94 12.28
N SER A 191 -11.16 10.25 11.18
CA SER A 191 -12.00 10.78 10.10
C SER A 191 -13.41 10.24 10.14
N SER A 192 -14.40 11.13 10.07
CA SER A 192 -15.80 10.77 9.84
C SER A 192 -16.05 10.53 8.35
N PHE A 193 -16.82 9.48 8.01
CA PHE A 193 -17.19 9.21 6.62
C PHE A 193 -18.10 10.29 6.03
N SER A 194 -18.88 10.98 6.85
CA SER A 194 -19.75 12.09 6.43
C SER A 194 -18.98 13.23 5.76
N GLU A 195 -17.72 13.45 6.14
CA GLU A 195 -16.85 14.46 5.52
C GLU A 195 -16.57 14.16 4.03
N TRP A 196 -16.62 12.88 3.63
CA TRP A 196 -16.37 12.45 2.25
C TRP A 196 -17.62 12.44 1.37
N GLN A 197 -18.81 12.30 1.96
CA GLN A 197 -20.07 12.37 1.23
C GLN A 197 -20.41 13.79 0.77
N GLY A 198 -19.93 14.81 1.50
CA GLY A 198 -20.12 16.21 1.18
C GLY A 198 -19.13 16.80 0.18
N THR A 199 -18.03 16.11 -0.10
CA THR A 199 -17.00 16.57 -1.04
C THR A 199 -17.23 15.90 -2.38
N THR A 200 -17.98 16.52 -3.27
CA THR A 200 -18.10 16.16 -4.69
C THR A 200 -16.75 16.41 -5.36
N ILE A 201 -15.83 15.49 -5.20
CA ILE A 201 -14.70 15.39 -6.11
C ILE A 201 -15.18 14.42 -7.20
N ASP A 202 -15.59 14.95 -8.34
CA ASP A 202 -15.78 14.18 -9.55
C ASP A 202 -14.40 13.66 -9.97
N ILE A 203 -14.10 12.41 -9.57
CA ILE A 203 -12.89 11.70 -9.95
C ILE A 203 -13.23 10.70 -11.03
#